data_6859e89e38ff826749a1f263eaad1c47
#
_entry.id   6859e89e38ff826749a1f263eaad1c47
#
_cell.length_a   1.000
_cell.length_b   1.000
_cell.length_c   1.000
_cell.angle_alpha   90.00
_cell.angle_beta   90.00
_cell.angle_gamma   90.00
#
_symmetry.space_group_name_H-M   'P 1'
#
loop_
_entity.id
_entity.type
_entity.pdbx_description
1 polymer ?
#
loop_
_entity_poly.entity_id
_entity_poly.type
_entity_poly.pdbx_seq_one_letter_code
_entity_poly.pdbx_strand_id
1 'polypeptide(L)'
;MPTEKVWSTVCSEPDNCPMNKCPYFSGCFVMKLKREAENSSILVANHHILFADLSVRAEGFGYQGTAVLPSYDNIIIDEAHGIEDAAQSFFSSDISRFALHKQINLLYRFRRGKQAGILSGIVSISKKAELFTEIINLLEVAAASFNILEEQALQVLQSYQSKSLAQTSSDEKEKLLSCVDNFFKNINNLNIKLENLINAADGEDDEEGYIRDGFVILRRLKKMASVMENFLNSREFPDDVFWFEKIKTSQGEAVRFIQTPL
;
A
#
# COMPACT_ATOMS: atom_id res chain seq x y z
N MET A 1 0.82 -26.73 -0.96
CA MET A 1 1.03 -25.29 -0.77
C MET A 1 -0.03 -24.79 0.22
N PRO A 2 0.27 -23.84 1.10
CA PRO A 2 -0.75 -23.26 1.97
C PRO A 2 -1.84 -22.57 1.14
N THR A 3 -3.06 -22.51 1.66
CA THR A 3 -4.12 -21.76 1.00
C THR A 3 -3.75 -20.27 0.95
N GLU A 4 -4.24 -19.52 -0.04
CA GLU A 4 -3.99 -18.09 -0.20
C GLU A 4 -4.25 -17.30 1.10
N LYS A 5 -5.29 -17.67 1.83
CA LYS A 5 -5.65 -17.07 3.11
C LYS A 5 -4.58 -17.31 4.20
N VAL A 6 -3.96 -18.47 4.24
CA VAL A 6 -2.88 -18.78 5.19
C VAL A 6 -1.61 -18.06 4.74
N TRP A 7 -1.31 -18.08 3.43
CA TRP A 7 -0.13 -17.42 2.88
C TRP A 7 -0.14 -15.91 3.16
N SER A 8 -1.25 -15.23 2.93
CA SER A 8 -1.38 -13.78 3.22
C SER A 8 -1.18 -13.40 4.70
N THR A 9 -1.22 -14.38 5.62
CA THR A 9 -1.02 -14.15 7.06
C THR A 9 0.45 -14.35 7.47
N VAL A 10 1.20 -15.19 6.76
CA VAL A 10 2.55 -15.60 7.15
C VAL A 10 3.64 -15.17 6.16
N CYS A 11 3.27 -14.63 5.00
CA CYS A 11 4.26 -14.15 4.03
C CYS A 11 5.03 -12.95 4.57
N SER A 12 6.33 -12.93 4.27
CA SER A 12 7.17 -11.78 4.58
C SER A 12 6.80 -10.60 3.68
N GLU A 13 6.51 -9.47 4.28
CA GLU A 13 6.28 -8.20 3.57
C GLU A 13 7.53 -7.31 3.76
N PRO A 14 8.08 -6.69 2.70
CA PRO A 14 9.34 -5.93 2.79
C PRO A 14 9.28 -4.79 3.79
N ASP A 15 8.14 -4.12 3.88
CA ASP A 15 7.91 -2.97 4.76
C ASP A 15 7.65 -3.35 6.23
N ASN A 16 7.48 -4.64 6.53
CA ASN A 16 7.28 -5.15 7.89
C ASN A 16 8.44 -6.02 8.41
N CYS A 17 9.48 -6.23 7.60
CA CYS A 17 10.61 -7.07 8.00
C CYS A 17 11.59 -6.26 8.91
N PRO A 18 11.79 -6.67 10.19
CA PRO A 18 12.71 -5.96 11.10
C PRO A 18 14.19 -6.22 10.80
N MET A 19 14.51 -6.94 9.73
CA MET A 19 15.87 -7.26 9.29
C MET A 19 16.72 -7.83 10.44
N ASN A 20 17.87 -7.24 10.72
CA ASN A 20 18.83 -7.67 11.76
C ASN A 20 18.28 -7.62 13.19
N LYS A 21 17.18 -6.92 13.43
CA LYS A 21 16.48 -6.91 14.73
C LYS A 21 15.51 -8.09 14.90
N CYS A 22 15.32 -8.93 13.86
CA CYS A 22 14.46 -10.11 13.91
C CYS A 22 15.11 -11.21 14.79
N PRO A 23 14.42 -11.75 15.79
CA PRO A 23 14.94 -12.85 16.60
C PRO A 23 15.26 -14.11 15.75
N TYR A 24 14.64 -14.26 14.60
CA TYR A 24 14.83 -15.39 13.68
C TYR A 24 15.76 -15.06 12.50
N PHE A 25 16.49 -13.94 12.54
CA PHE A 25 17.32 -13.46 11.42
C PHE A 25 18.35 -14.49 10.94
N SER A 26 19.03 -15.18 11.87
CA SER A 26 20.06 -16.18 11.54
C SER A 26 19.50 -17.41 10.79
N GLY A 27 18.27 -17.82 11.13
CA GLY A 27 17.56 -18.94 10.49
C GLY A 27 16.59 -18.53 9.39
N CYS A 28 16.52 -17.25 9.04
CA CYS A 28 15.54 -16.72 8.09
C CYS A 28 15.82 -17.25 6.67
N PHE A 29 14.81 -17.87 6.05
CA PHE A 29 14.90 -18.38 4.68
C PHE A 29 15.18 -17.28 3.66
N VAL A 30 14.62 -16.08 3.83
CA VAL A 30 14.86 -14.93 2.95
C VAL A 30 16.33 -14.49 3.04
N MET A 31 16.89 -14.41 4.25
CA MET A 31 18.30 -14.05 4.45
C MET A 31 19.26 -15.13 3.95
N LYS A 32 18.86 -16.40 4.06
CA LYS A 32 19.63 -17.51 3.47
C LYS A 32 19.63 -17.41 1.95
N LEU A 33 18.48 -17.18 1.33
CA LEU A 33 18.36 -17.03 -0.12
C LEU A 33 19.21 -15.85 -0.63
N LYS A 34 19.19 -14.67 0.06
CA LYS A 34 20.03 -13.54 -0.31
C LYS A 34 21.52 -13.87 -0.30
N ARG A 35 22.00 -14.57 0.73
CA ARG A 35 23.40 -15.02 0.82
C ARG A 35 23.76 -16.03 -0.27
N GLU A 36 22.85 -16.93 -0.62
CA GLU A 36 23.05 -17.87 -1.73
C GLU A 36 23.11 -17.13 -3.07
N ALA A 37 22.26 -16.13 -3.26
CA ALA A 37 22.27 -15.28 -4.45
C ALA A 37 23.60 -14.54 -4.64
N GLU A 38 24.18 -13.99 -3.56
CA GLU A 38 25.49 -13.29 -3.59
C GLU A 38 26.64 -14.19 -4.07
N ASN A 39 26.53 -15.50 -3.86
CA ASN A 39 27.55 -16.48 -4.27
C ASN A 39 27.22 -17.17 -5.61
N SER A 40 26.17 -16.76 -6.30
CA SER A 40 25.71 -17.40 -7.52
C SER A 40 26.27 -16.66 -8.75
N SER A 41 26.73 -17.42 -9.76
CA SER A 41 27.19 -16.85 -11.04
C SER A 41 26.03 -16.49 -11.97
N ILE A 42 24.86 -17.09 -11.78
CA ILE A 42 23.65 -16.84 -12.58
C ILE A 42 22.47 -16.74 -11.61
N LEU A 43 21.67 -15.68 -11.77
CA LEU A 43 20.44 -15.47 -11.04
C LEU A 43 19.26 -15.48 -12.01
N VAL A 44 18.23 -16.23 -11.68
CA VAL A 44 16.95 -16.20 -12.40
C VAL A 44 15.93 -15.48 -11.52
N ALA A 45 15.44 -14.35 -12.00
CA ALA A 45 14.50 -13.50 -11.27
C ALA A 45 13.31 -13.13 -12.18
N ASN A 46 12.16 -12.85 -11.59
CA ASN A 46 11.05 -12.27 -12.35
C ASN A 46 11.24 -10.76 -12.53
N HIS A 47 10.51 -10.18 -13.47
CA HIS A 47 10.59 -8.74 -13.78
C HIS A 47 10.30 -7.85 -12.57
N HIS A 48 9.39 -8.22 -11.67
CA HIS A 48 9.07 -7.44 -10.48
C HIS A 48 10.25 -7.33 -9.50
N ILE A 49 11.01 -8.41 -9.31
CA ILE A 49 12.23 -8.38 -8.47
C ILE A 49 13.30 -7.51 -9.12
N LEU A 50 13.44 -7.58 -10.46
CA LEU A 50 14.36 -6.71 -11.20
C LEU A 50 13.98 -5.23 -11.03
N PHE A 51 12.70 -4.88 -11.20
CA PHE A 51 12.26 -3.49 -11.04
C PHE A 51 12.39 -3.02 -9.58
N ALA A 52 12.13 -3.86 -8.60
CA ALA A 52 12.37 -3.54 -7.19
C ALA A 52 13.86 -3.23 -6.93
N ASP A 53 14.76 -4.00 -7.55
CA ASP A 53 16.20 -3.79 -7.44
C ASP A 53 16.63 -2.48 -8.12
N LEU A 54 16.15 -2.23 -9.33
CA LEU A 54 16.44 -1.00 -10.09
C LEU A 54 15.90 0.24 -9.38
N SER A 55 14.72 0.18 -8.78
CA SER A 55 14.14 1.27 -8.01
C SER A 55 15.05 1.67 -6.82
N VAL A 56 15.46 0.68 -6.03
CA VAL A 56 16.36 0.92 -4.88
C VAL A 56 17.71 1.48 -5.34
N ARG A 57 18.25 0.99 -6.46
CA ARG A 57 19.52 1.49 -7.03
C ARG A 57 19.40 2.93 -7.51
N ALA A 58 18.28 3.29 -8.13
CA ALA A 58 18.01 4.65 -8.59
C ALA A 58 17.89 5.66 -7.43
N GLU A 59 17.41 5.21 -6.26
CA GLU A 59 17.33 6.03 -5.04
C GLU A 59 18.69 6.33 -4.37
N GLY A 60 19.81 5.91 -4.95
CA GLY A 60 21.14 6.27 -4.51
C GLY A 60 22.03 5.13 -4.01
N PHE A 61 21.55 3.89 -4.03
CA PHE A 61 22.37 2.72 -3.68
C PHE A 61 23.45 2.41 -4.73
N GLY A 62 23.27 2.89 -5.97
CA GLY A 62 24.19 2.63 -7.06
C GLY A 62 24.21 1.17 -7.52
N TYR A 63 25.03 0.89 -8.56
CA TYR A 63 25.03 -0.44 -9.19
C TYR A 63 26.08 -1.40 -8.61
N GLN A 64 27.01 -0.94 -7.77
CA GLN A 64 28.10 -1.76 -7.25
C GLN A 64 27.80 -2.45 -5.91
N GLY A 65 26.70 -2.08 -5.26
CA GLY A 65 26.25 -2.68 -3.98
C GLY A 65 25.16 -3.73 -4.15
N THR A 66 24.91 -4.48 -3.08
CA THR A 66 23.73 -5.36 -2.97
C THR A 66 22.52 -4.53 -2.57
N ALA A 67 21.56 -4.39 -3.49
CA ALA A 67 20.26 -3.77 -3.21
C ALA A 67 19.22 -4.85 -2.90
N VAL A 68 18.28 -5.12 -3.80
CA VAL A 68 17.40 -6.30 -3.71
C VAL A 68 18.13 -7.54 -4.23
N LEU A 69 18.84 -7.38 -5.37
CA LEU A 69 19.73 -8.37 -5.97
C LEU A 69 21.20 -8.03 -5.67
N PRO A 70 22.14 -9.00 -5.71
CA PRO A 70 23.57 -8.72 -5.76
C PRO A 70 23.94 -7.84 -6.96
N SER A 71 25.17 -7.33 -7.01
CA SER A 71 25.68 -6.63 -8.20
C SER A 71 25.72 -7.56 -9.41
N TYR A 72 25.39 -7.03 -10.59
CA TYR A 72 25.41 -7.75 -11.86
C TYR A 72 25.86 -6.81 -12.99
N ASP A 73 26.58 -7.36 -13.96
CA ASP A 73 27.08 -6.62 -15.11
C ASP A 73 26.23 -6.84 -16.36
N ASN A 74 25.50 -7.94 -16.43
CA ASN A 74 24.72 -8.34 -17.61
C ASN A 74 23.32 -8.77 -17.20
N ILE A 75 22.35 -8.41 -18.04
CA ILE A 75 20.95 -8.85 -17.91
C ILE A 75 20.53 -9.52 -19.21
N ILE A 76 19.93 -10.69 -19.10
CA ILE A 76 19.27 -11.36 -20.21
C ILE A 76 17.77 -11.37 -19.89
N ILE A 77 16.99 -10.76 -20.76
CA ILE A 77 15.54 -10.67 -20.58
C ILE A 77 14.90 -11.71 -21.48
N ASP A 78 14.24 -12.67 -20.86
CA ASP A 78 13.36 -13.64 -21.52
C ASP A 78 11.94 -13.07 -21.56
N GLU A 79 11.17 -13.44 -22.60
CA GLU A 79 9.80 -12.93 -22.81
C GLU A 79 9.72 -11.39 -22.73
N ALA A 80 10.65 -10.71 -23.43
CA ALA A 80 10.80 -9.25 -23.37
C ALA A 80 9.52 -8.46 -23.71
N HIS A 81 8.56 -9.08 -24.41
CA HIS A 81 7.28 -8.49 -24.72
C HIS A 81 6.41 -8.20 -23.48
N GLY A 82 6.66 -8.88 -22.37
CA GLY A 82 5.96 -8.63 -21.08
C GLY A 82 6.62 -7.60 -20.17
N ILE A 83 7.78 -7.04 -20.56
CA ILE A 83 8.54 -6.14 -19.66
C ILE A 83 7.82 -4.83 -19.43
N GLU A 84 7.16 -4.29 -20.44
CA GLU A 84 6.41 -3.03 -20.39
C GLU A 84 5.22 -3.15 -19.44
N ASP A 85 4.42 -4.19 -19.58
CA ASP A 85 3.29 -4.48 -18.68
C ASP A 85 3.75 -4.70 -17.23
N ALA A 86 4.86 -5.41 -17.05
CA ALA A 86 5.44 -5.65 -15.74
C ALA A 86 5.99 -4.35 -15.10
N ALA A 87 6.59 -3.46 -15.89
CA ALA A 87 7.05 -2.15 -15.44
C ALA A 87 5.86 -1.27 -15.03
N GLN A 88 4.86 -1.15 -15.87
CA GLN A 88 3.63 -0.42 -15.54
C GLN A 88 3.00 -0.94 -14.26
N SER A 89 2.84 -2.25 -14.14
CA SER A 89 2.28 -2.86 -12.93
C SER A 89 3.12 -2.58 -11.67
N PHE A 90 4.45 -2.58 -11.79
CA PHE A 90 5.35 -2.35 -10.67
C PHE A 90 5.38 -0.89 -10.21
N PHE A 91 5.48 0.05 -11.16
CA PHE A 91 5.59 1.48 -10.84
C PHE A 91 4.25 2.16 -10.61
N SER A 92 3.14 1.53 -10.96
CA SER A 92 1.81 2.06 -10.65
C SER A 92 1.55 2.07 -9.15
N SER A 93 0.85 3.10 -8.72
CA SER A 93 0.30 3.19 -7.38
C SER A 93 -1.22 3.15 -7.44
N ASP A 94 -1.83 2.31 -6.60
CA ASP A 94 -3.27 2.15 -6.63
C ASP A 94 -3.92 2.18 -5.24
N ILE A 95 -5.21 2.46 -5.24
CA ILE A 95 -6.07 2.31 -4.07
C ILE A 95 -7.39 1.66 -4.47
N SER A 96 -7.86 0.76 -3.61
CA SER A 96 -9.18 0.15 -3.71
C SER A 96 -9.81 0.01 -2.33
N ARG A 97 -11.14 -0.19 -2.30
CA ARG A 97 -11.86 -0.47 -1.05
C ARG A 97 -11.24 -1.61 -0.25
N PHE A 98 -10.77 -2.66 -0.92
CA PHE A 98 -10.18 -3.82 -0.25
C PHE A 98 -8.85 -3.48 0.41
N ALA A 99 -8.01 -2.71 -0.28
CA ALA A 99 -6.73 -2.26 0.26
C ALA A 99 -6.95 -1.38 1.51
N LEU A 100 -7.91 -0.43 1.44
CA LEU A 100 -8.28 0.42 2.57
C LEU A 100 -8.84 -0.39 3.74
N HIS A 101 -9.84 -1.24 3.50
CA HIS A 101 -10.44 -2.08 4.56
C HIS A 101 -9.45 -3.06 5.17
N LYS A 102 -8.45 -3.55 4.41
CA LYS A 102 -7.38 -4.38 4.97
C LYS A 102 -6.64 -3.60 6.07
N GLN A 103 -6.25 -2.34 5.83
CA GLN A 103 -5.55 -1.52 6.83
C GLN A 103 -6.46 -1.16 8.01
N ILE A 104 -7.71 -0.77 7.75
CA ILE A 104 -8.71 -0.50 8.79
C ILE A 104 -8.87 -1.71 9.71
N ASN A 105 -9.05 -2.90 9.15
CA ASN A 105 -9.24 -4.14 9.92
C ASN A 105 -7.99 -4.59 10.71
N LEU A 106 -6.80 -4.21 10.26
CA LEU A 106 -5.56 -4.44 11.01
C LEU A 106 -5.46 -3.50 12.21
N LEU A 107 -5.87 -2.24 12.04
CA LEU A 107 -5.92 -1.26 13.13
C LEU A 107 -7.02 -1.61 14.13
N TYR A 108 -8.25 -1.75 13.65
CA TYR A 108 -9.41 -1.99 14.49
C TYR A 108 -10.49 -2.79 13.74
N ARG A 109 -11.01 -3.80 14.39
CA ARG A 109 -12.21 -4.54 13.95
C ARG A 109 -13.02 -5.01 15.14
N PHE A 110 -14.33 -4.96 15.00
CA PHE A 110 -15.26 -5.53 15.96
C PHE A 110 -15.98 -6.72 15.31
N ARG A 111 -15.80 -7.91 15.86
CA ARG A 111 -16.43 -9.12 15.31
C ARG A 111 -16.87 -10.06 16.43
N ARG A 112 -18.14 -10.52 16.36
CA ARG A 112 -18.73 -11.47 17.33
C ARG A 112 -18.56 -11.02 18.78
N GLY A 113 -18.80 -9.73 19.07
CA GLY A 113 -18.69 -9.18 20.42
C GLY A 113 -17.24 -8.98 20.94
N LYS A 114 -16.22 -9.21 20.09
CA LYS A 114 -14.81 -9.03 20.47
C LYS A 114 -14.14 -7.96 19.63
N GLN A 115 -13.38 -7.11 20.30
CA GLN A 115 -12.44 -6.18 19.67
C GLN A 115 -11.19 -6.94 19.25
N ALA A 116 -10.62 -6.57 18.11
CA ALA A 116 -9.36 -7.06 17.60
C ALA A 116 -8.66 -5.98 16.76
N GLY A 117 -7.38 -6.13 16.53
CA GLY A 117 -6.51 -5.15 15.87
C GLY A 117 -5.50 -4.57 16.84
N ILE A 118 -4.59 -3.76 16.31
CA ILE A 118 -3.44 -3.26 17.10
C ILE A 118 -3.74 -1.93 17.82
N LEU A 119 -4.83 -1.25 17.51
CA LEU A 119 -5.13 0.10 18.05
C LEU A 119 -5.19 0.13 19.58
N SER A 120 -5.80 -0.89 20.20
CA SER A 120 -5.86 -0.97 21.67
C SER A 120 -4.48 -1.10 22.31
N GLY A 121 -3.57 -1.85 21.69
CA GLY A 121 -2.17 -1.98 22.14
C GLY A 121 -1.43 -0.65 22.05
N ILE A 122 -1.51 0.04 20.91
CA ILE A 122 -0.88 1.36 20.72
C ILE A 122 -1.40 2.38 21.75
N VAL A 123 -2.72 2.42 21.97
CA VAL A 123 -3.35 3.31 22.94
C VAL A 123 -2.90 2.99 24.37
N SER A 124 -2.76 1.71 24.72
CA SER A 124 -2.28 1.29 26.04
C SER A 124 -0.84 1.76 26.29
N ILE A 125 0.05 1.58 25.30
CA ILE A 125 1.45 1.98 25.38
C ILE A 125 1.58 3.51 25.45
N SER A 126 0.87 4.24 24.56
CA SER A 126 0.91 5.70 24.48
C SER A 126 0.24 6.41 25.67
N LYS A 127 -0.58 5.70 26.46
CA LYS A 127 -1.42 6.24 27.53
C LYS A 127 -2.41 7.33 27.08
N LYS A 128 -2.80 7.30 25.78
CA LYS A 128 -3.69 8.28 25.13
C LYS A 128 -5.09 7.69 24.89
N ALA A 129 -5.76 7.29 25.99
CA ALA A 129 -7.08 6.64 25.92
C ALA A 129 -8.15 7.48 25.21
N GLU A 130 -8.04 8.80 25.27
CA GLU A 130 -8.94 9.74 24.62
C GLU A 130 -8.93 9.63 23.09
N LEU A 131 -7.82 9.23 22.49
CA LEU A 131 -7.69 9.07 21.04
C LEU A 131 -8.34 7.79 20.50
N PHE A 132 -8.65 6.82 21.34
CA PHE A 132 -9.20 5.53 20.89
C PHE A 132 -10.51 5.68 20.14
N THR A 133 -11.49 6.33 20.74
CA THR A 133 -12.82 6.55 20.13
C THR A 133 -12.73 7.50 18.93
N GLU A 134 -11.89 8.53 19.03
CA GLU A 134 -11.67 9.48 17.94
C GLU A 134 -11.12 8.79 16.69
N ILE A 135 -10.11 7.93 16.84
CA ILE A 135 -9.54 7.19 15.71
C ILE A 135 -10.54 6.20 15.12
N ILE A 136 -11.33 5.50 15.94
CA ILE A 136 -12.39 4.62 15.42
C ILE A 136 -13.39 5.39 14.55
N ASN A 137 -13.85 6.54 15.02
CA ASN A 137 -14.75 7.39 14.24
C ASN A 137 -14.10 7.84 12.92
N LEU A 138 -12.82 8.20 12.92
CA LEU A 138 -12.09 8.58 11.71
C LEU A 138 -11.92 7.41 10.73
N LEU A 139 -11.72 6.19 11.22
CA LEU A 139 -11.69 4.97 10.39
C LEU A 139 -13.05 4.77 9.68
N GLU A 140 -14.16 4.93 10.40
CA GLU A 140 -15.52 4.81 9.84
C GLU A 140 -15.80 5.91 8.81
N VAL A 141 -15.43 7.15 9.11
CA VAL A 141 -15.59 8.30 8.19
C VAL A 141 -14.75 8.12 6.93
N ALA A 142 -13.51 7.66 7.05
CA ALA A 142 -12.65 7.37 5.90
C ALA A 142 -13.25 6.25 5.02
N ALA A 143 -13.72 5.16 5.62
CA ALA A 143 -14.38 4.08 4.91
C ALA A 143 -15.66 4.55 4.19
N ALA A 144 -16.50 5.33 4.86
CA ALA A 144 -17.75 5.86 4.30
C ALA A 144 -17.47 6.82 3.12
N SER A 145 -16.49 7.71 3.25
CA SER A 145 -16.14 8.64 2.18
C SER A 145 -15.55 7.93 0.97
N PHE A 146 -14.80 6.82 1.16
CA PHE A 146 -14.34 6.01 0.05
C PHE A 146 -15.48 5.29 -0.66
N ASN A 147 -16.49 4.79 0.07
CA ASN A 147 -17.67 4.17 -0.56
C ASN A 147 -18.42 5.18 -1.44
N ILE A 148 -18.58 6.43 -1.01
CA ILE A 148 -19.18 7.50 -1.81
C ILE A 148 -18.36 7.77 -3.08
N LEU A 149 -17.03 7.82 -2.96
CA LEU A 149 -16.13 7.96 -4.10
C LEU A 149 -16.26 6.79 -5.09
N GLU A 150 -16.32 5.56 -4.58
CA GLU A 150 -16.49 4.35 -5.39
C GLU A 150 -17.82 4.35 -6.14
N GLU A 151 -18.92 4.72 -5.48
CA GLU A 151 -20.25 4.85 -6.10
C GLU A 151 -20.24 5.90 -7.22
N GLN A 152 -19.61 7.06 -7.00
CA GLN A 152 -19.47 8.08 -8.02
C GLN A 152 -18.63 7.61 -9.21
N ALA A 153 -17.54 6.88 -8.96
CA ALA A 153 -16.72 6.33 -10.02
C ALA A 153 -17.45 5.25 -10.83
N LEU A 154 -18.26 4.41 -10.20
CA LEU A 154 -19.11 3.43 -10.90
C LEU A 154 -20.14 4.12 -11.80
N GLN A 155 -20.73 5.25 -11.37
CA GLN A 155 -21.62 6.05 -12.20
C GLN A 155 -20.91 6.62 -13.43
N VAL A 156 -19.66 7.08 -13.29
CA VAL A 156 -18.85 7.59 -14.41
C VAL A 156 -18.42 6.46 -15.36
N LEU A 157 -18.10 5.28 -14.82
CA LEU A 157 -17.72 4.12 -15.63
C LEU A 157 -18.88 3.54 -16.43
N GLN A 158 -20.10 3.54 -15.92
CA GLN A 158 -21.28 2.97 -16.58
C GLN A 158 -21.00 1.56 -17.17
N SER A 159 -20.94 1.44 -18.50
CA SER A 159 -20.64 0.19 -19.22
C SER A 159 -19.14 -0.02 -19.48
N TYR A 160 -18.32 0.98 -19.25
CA TYR A 160 -16.86 0.86 -19.46
C TYR A 160 -16.21 0.06 -18.36
N GLN A 161 -15.21 -0.74 -18.73
CA GLN A 161 -14.38 -1.48 -17.76
C GLN A 161 -13.40 -0.55 -17.05
N SER A 162 -12.82 0.39 -17.79
CA SER A 162 -11.88 1.40 -17.28
C SER A 162 -12.06 2.73 -17.99
N LYS A 163 -11.65 3.82 -17.35
CA LYS A 163 -11.69 5.17 -17.93
C LYS A 163 -10.56 6.00 -17.35
N SER A 164 -9.87 6.77 -18.20
CA SER A 164 -8.89 7.72 -17.67
C SER A 164 -9.56 9.02 -17.23
N LEU A 165 -8.91 9.72 -16.31
CA LEU A 165 -9.38 11.02 -15.84
C LEU A 165 -9.42 12.06 -16.98
N ALA A 166 -8.55 11.92 -17.98
CA ALA A 166 -8.54 12.77 -19.17
C ALA A 166 -9.73 12.53 -20.11
N GLN A 167 -10.26 11.30 -20.15
CA GLN A 167 -11.41 10.91 -20.96
C GLN A 167 -12.76 11.18 -20.30
N THR A 168 -12.74 11.63 -19.03
CA THR A 168 -13.95 11.94 -18.26
C THR A 168 -14.46 13.32 -18.65
N SER A 169 -15.78 13.47 -18.87
CA SER A 169 -16.40 14.77 -19.18
C SER A 169 -16.18 15.76 -18.02
N SER A 170 -16.24 17.07 -18.30
CA SER A 170 -15.96 18.10 -17.30
C SER A 170 -16.87 17.99 -16.06
N ASP A 171 -18.17 17.76 -16.26
CA ASP A 171 -19.13 17.65 -15.14
C ASP A 171 -18.92 16.38 -14.32
N GLU A 172 -18.66 15.24 -14.98
CA GLU A 172 -18.36 13.98 -14.29
C GLU A 172 -17.04 14.08 -13.52
N LYS A 173 -16.03 14.71 -14.13
CA LYS A 173 -14.71 14.93 -13.53
C LYS A 173 -14.80 15.81 -12.30
N GLU A 174 -15.54 16.91 -12.34
CA GLU A 174 -15.74 17.81 -11.20
C GLU A 174 -16.37 17.07 -10.02
N LYS A 175 -17.46 16.32 -10.26
CA LYS A 175 -18.12 15.51 -9.22
C LYS A 175 -17.20 14.44 -8.66
N LEU A 176 -16.47 13.72 -9.50
CA LEU A 176 -15.53 12.69 -9.08
C LEU A 176 -14.42 13.29 -8.23
N LEU A 177 -13.79 14.40 -8.67
CA LEU A 177 -12.71 15.05 -7.93
C LEU A 177 -13.20 15.66 -6.61
N SER A 178 -14.46 16.10 -6.52
CA SER A 178 -15.05 16.51 -5.24
C SER A 178 -15.14 15.35 -4.24
N CYS A 179 -15.48 14.14 -4.69
CA CYS A 179 -15.46 12.94 -3.84
C CYS A 179 -14.03 12.51 -3.48
N VAL A 180 -13.08 12.64 -4.42
CA VAL A 180 -11.65 12.41 -4.15
C VAL A 180 -11.14 13.35 -3.06
N ASP A 181 -11.45 14.64 -3.15
CA ASP A 181 -11.05 15.67 -2.16
C ASP A 181 -11.65 15.37 -0.77
N ASN A 182 -12.93 15.00 -0.73
CA ASN A 182 -13.57 14.60 0.53
C ASN A 182 -12.90 13.40 1.17
N PHE A 183 -12.62 12.35 0.40
CA PHE A 183 -11.92 11.19 0.91
C PHE A 183 -10.48 11.51 1.33
N PHE A 184 -9.74 12.29 0.52
CA PHE A 184 -8.38 12.72 0.83
C PHE A 184 -8.30 13.47 2.17
N LYS A 185 -9.21 14.42 2.42
CA LYS A 185 -9.28 15.13 3.69
C LYS A 185 -9.52 14.21 4.87
N ASN A 186 -10.41 13.24 4.72
CA ASN A 186 -10.76 12.30 5.79
C ASN A 186 -9.61 11.32 6.10
N ILE A 187 -8.98 10.74 5.08
CA ILE A 187 -7.85 9.83 5.28
C ILE A 187 -6.61 10.57 5.82
N ASN A 188 -6.40 11.82 5.40
CA ASN A 188 -5.29 12.62 5.89
C ASN A 188 -5.49 13.02 7.36
N ASN A 189 -6.71 13.36 7.77
CA ASN A 189 -7.01 13.60 9.19
C ASN A 189 -6.79 12.36 10.03
N LEU A 190 -7.20 11.16 9.55
CA LEU A 190 -6.90 9.89 10.19
C LEU A 190 -5.37 9.69 10.32
N ASN A 191 -4.61 9.94 9.25
CA ASN A 191 -3.16 9.79 9.24
C ASN A 191 -2.49 10.67 10.30
N ILE A 192 -2.88 11.94 10.40
CA ILE A 192 -2.34 12.88 11.39
C ILE A 192 -2.62 12.39 12.82
N LYS A 193 -3.84 11.94 13.10
CA LYS A 193 -4.20 11.47 14.45
C LYS A 193 -3.50 10.16 14.81
N LEU A 194 -3.42 9.23 13.86
CA LEU A 194 -2.72 7.96 14.03
C LEU A 194 -1.21 8.18 14.23
N GLU A 195 -0.60 9.09 13.47
CA GLU A 195 0.81 9.46 13.62
C GLU A 195 1.10 10.05 15.00
N ASN A 196 0.23 10.96 15.47
CA ASN A 196 0.35 11.55 16.81
C ASN A 196 0.25 10.48 17.91
N LEU A 197 -0.64 9.50 17.74
CA LEU A 197 -0.77 8.38 18.69
C LEU A 197 0.47 7.49 18.69
N ILE A 198 0.97 7.10 17.52
CA ILE A 198 2.15 6.24 17.37
C ILE A 198 3.39 6.94 17.93
N ASN A 199 3.62 8.22 17.58
CA ASN A 199 4.76 8.99 18.06
C ASN A 199 4.73 9.19 19.58
N ALA A 200 3.56 9.26 20.20
CA ALA A 200 3.44 9.33 21.64
C ALA A 200 3.81 8.02 22.37
N ALA A 201 3.81 6.91 21.64
CA ALA A 201 4.19 5.58 22.13
C ALA A 201 5.62 5.18 21.72
N ASP A 202 6.27 5.94 20.82
CA ASP A 202 7.60 5.63 20.32
C ASP A 202 8.65 5.77 21.43
N GLY A 203 9.52 4.77 21.54
CA GLY A 203 10.53 4.69 22.62
C GLY A 203 10.07 3.99 23.90
N GLU A 204 8.79 3.64 24.04
CA GLU A 204 8.27 2.80 25.11
C GLU A 204 8.48 1.31 24.76
N ASP A 205 8.28 0.45 25.76
CA ASP A 205 8.42 -1.01 25.59
C ASP A 205 7.30 -1.57 24.71
N ASP A 206 7.68 -2.11 23.55
CA ASP A 206 6.78 -2.64 22.51
C ASP A 206 7.07 -4.15 22.27
N GLU A 207 6.98 -4.95 23.30
CA GLU A 207 7.24 -6.39 23.24
C GLU A 207 6.36 -7.10 22.16
N GLU A 208 5.13 -6.66 22.00
CA GLU A 208 4.17 -7.25 21.04
C GLU A 208 4.29 -6.67 19.61
N GLY A 209 5.09 -5.62 19.43
CA GLY A 209 5.33 -5.00 18.11
C GLY A 209 4.19 -4.13 17.59
N TYR A 210 3.29 -3.67 18.43
CA TYR A 210 2.15 -2.82 18.04
C TYR A 210 2.57 -1.50 17.42
N ILE A 211 3.63 -0.88 17.94
CA ILE A 211 4.14 0.41 17.44
C ILE A 211 4.73 0.23 16.05
N ARG A 212 5.57 -0.82 15.85
CA ARG A 212 6.14 -1.16 14.56
C ARG A 212 5.06 -1.41 13.52
N ASP A 213 4.07 -2.24 13.85
CA ASP A 213 2.96 -2.57 12.94
C ASP A 213 2.10 -1.32 12.67
N GLY A 214 1.96 -0.44 13.65
CA GLY A 214 1.31 0.86 13.52
C GLY A 214 2.01 1.76 12.47
N PHE A 215 3.33 1.87 12.52
CA PHE A 215 4.10 2.61 11.51
C PHE A 215 3.94 2.04 10.10
N VAL A 216 3.89 0.71 9.96
CA VAL A 216 3.65 0.06 8.66
C VAL A 216 2.28 0.42 8.10
N ILE A 217 1.23 0.33 8.93
CA ILE A 217 -0.13 0.67 8.51
C ILE A 217 -0.23 2.16 8.18
N LEU A 218 0.34 3.03 9.00
CA LEU A 218 0.37 4.48 8.76
C LEU A 218 1.03 4.81 7.42
N ARG A 219 2.17 4.20 7.09
CA ARG A 219 2.86 4.38 5.81
C ARG A 219 1.98 3.97 4.62
N ARG A 220 1.26 2.86 4.74
CA ARG A 220 0.33 2.39 3.70
C ARG A 220 -0.86 3.34 3.53
N LEU A 221 -1.42 3.83 4.62
CA LEU A 221 -2.51 4.82 4.57
C LEU A 221 -2.03 6.16 3.99
N LYS A 222 -0.81 6.60 4.33
CA LYS A 222 -0.18 7.80 3.72
C LYS A 222 0.03 7.61 2.22
N LYS A 223 0.47 6.43 1.78
CA LYS A 223 0.59 6.12 0.34
C LYS A 223 -0.77 6.19 -0.37
N MET A 224 -1.84 5.69 0.26
CA MET A 224 -3.19 5.80 -0.29
C MET A 224 -3.66 7.26 -0.39
N ALA A 225 -3.37 8.07 0.63
CA ALA A 225 -3.67 9.50 0.62
C ALA A 225 -2.91 10.22 -0.51
N SER A 226 -1.63 9.90 -0.71
CA SER A 226 -0.80 10.49 -1.78
C SER A 226 -1.34 10.17 -3.18
N VAL A 227 -1.83 8.96 -3.44
CA VAL A 227 -2.49 8.64 -4.72
C VAL A 227 -3.69 9.57 -4.95
N MET A 228 -4.52 9.80 -3.94
CA MET A 228 -5.68 10.68 -4.08
C MET A 228 -5.29 12.15 -4.22
N GLU A 229 -4.27 12.61 -3.51
CA GLU A 229 -3.70 13.95 -3.68
C GLU A 229 -3.21 14.17 -5.11
N ASN A 230 -2.51 13.17 -5.68
CA ASN A 230 -2.03 13.24 -7.05
C ASN A 230 -3.18 13.25 -8.08
N PHE A 231 -4.30 12.54 -7.81
CA PHE A 231 -5.51 12.65 -8.63
C PHE A 231 -6.06 14.07 -8.65
N LEU A 232 -6.08 14.77 -7.50
CA LEU A 232 -6.51 16.18 -7.42
C LEU A 232 -5.58 17.10 -8.20
N ASN A 233 -4.28 16.86 -8.10
CA ASN A 233 -3.22 17.65 -8.69
C ASN A 233 -2.69 17.04 -10.00
N SER A 234 -3.49 16.26 -10.71
CA SER A 234 -3.08 15.48 -11.90
C SER A 234 -2.41 16.32 -13.00
N ARG A 235 -2.63 17.64 -13.02
CA ARG A 235 -1.96 18.55 -13.96
C ARG A 235 -0.49 18.78 -13.65
N GLU A 236 -0.04 18.52 -12.42
CA GLU A 236 1.35 18.65 -11.98
C GLU A 236 2.20 17.43 -12.38
N PHE A 237 1.54 16.37 -12.84
CA PHE A 237 2.15 15.10 -13.27
C PHE A 237 1.84 14.84 -14.75
N PRO A 238 2.44 15.58 -15.69
CA PRO A 238 2.11 15.48 -17.12
C PRO A 238 2.50 14.12 -17.74
N ASP A 239 3.48 13.44 -17.14
CA ASP A 239 3.99 12.13 -17.57
C ASP A 239 3.27 10.95 -16.88
N ASP A 240 2.22 11.23 -16.08
CA ASP A 240 1.45 10.19 -15.41
C ASP A 240 0.05 10.05 -16.00
N VAL A 241 -0.42 8.82 -16.06
CA VAL A 241 -1.81 8.52 -16.40
C VAL A 241 -2.60 8.21 -15.13
N PHE A 242 -3.68 8.96 -14.94
CA PHE A 242 -4.66 8.76 -13.87
C PHE A 242 -5.90 8.09 -14.45
N TRP A 243 -6.22 6.90 -13.95
CA TRP A 243 -7.35 6.13 -14.44
C TRP A 243 -8.02 5.33 -13.33
N PHE A 244 -9.20 4.84 -13.58
CA PHE A 244 -9.94 4.01 -12.65
C PHE A 244 -10.66 2.91 -13.40
N GLU A 245 -10.77 1.74 -12.77
CA GLU A 245 -11.31 0.54 -13.38
C GLU A 245 -12.20 -0.25 -12.44
N LYS A 246 -13.13 -1.00 -13.04
CA LYS A 246 -13.92 -1.99 -12.32
C LYS A 246 -13.11 -3.23 -12.02
N ILE A 247 -13.20 -3.70 -10.80
CA ILE A 247 -12.67 -4.99 -10.38
C ILE A 247 -13.83 -5.88 -9.92
N LYS A 248 -13.88 -7.13 -10.40
CA LYS A 248 -14.86 -8.11 -9.98
C LYS A 248 -14.44 -8.77 -8.69
N THR A 249 -15.36 -8.87 -7.75
CA THR A 249 -15.13 -9.50 -6.45
C THR A 249 -16.25 -10.46 -6.12
N SER A 250 -16.05 -11.29 -5.10
CA SER A 250 -17.10 -12.18 -4.58
C SER A 250 -18.31 -11.42 -3.99
N GLN A 251 -18.17 -10.11 -3.73
CA GLN A 251 -19.19 -9.25 -3.14
C GLN A 251 -19.79 -8.26 -4.14
N GLY A 252 -19.45 -8.36 -5.43
CA GLY A 252 -19.91 -7.47 -6.48
C GLY A 252 -18.77 -6.69 -7.17
N GLU A 253 -19.14 -5.62 -7.87
CA GLU A 253 -18.17 -4.73 -8.50
C GLU A 253 -17.57 -3.76 -7.47
N ALA A 254 -16.30 -3.45 -7.63
CA ALA A 254 -15.58 -2.43 -6.88
C ALA A 254 -14.73 -1.62 -7.85
N VAL A 255 -14.17 -0.50 -7.41
CA VAL A 255 -13.31 0.34 -8.23
C VAL A 255 -11.90 0.39 -7.66
N ARG A 256 -10.93 0.38 -8.57
CA ARG A 256 -9.54 0.65 -8.29
C ARG A 256 -9.14 1.94 -8.98
N PHE A 257 -8.54 2.86 -8.25
CA PHE A 257 -7.97 4.12 -8.74
C PHE A 257 -6.48 3.93 -8.88
N ILE A 258 -5.91 4.30 -10.02
CA ILE A 258 -4.54 3.94 -10.39
C ILE A 258 -3.86 5.18 -10.96
N GLN A 259 -2.64 5.43 -10.49
CA GLN A 259 -1.69 6.36 -11.07
C GLN A 259 -0.56 5.53 -11.67
N THR A 260 -0.31 5.69 -12.95
CA THR A 260 0.75 4.99 -13.69
C THR A 260 1.69 6.01 -14.29
N PRO A 261 2.98 6.03 -13.95
CA PRO A 261 3.99 6.83 -14.65
C PRO A 261 4.20 6.26 -16.07
N LEU A 262 4.41 7.15 -17.06
CA LEU A 262 4.70 6.79 -18.46
C LEU A 262 6.19 6.61 -18.70
#